data_3c439f018305f1e57387595adf1a2728
#
_entry.id   3c439f018305f1e57387595adf1a2728
#
_cell.length_a   1.000
_cell.length_b   1.000
_cell.length_c   1.000
_cell.angle_alpha   90.00
_cell.angle_beta   90.00
_cell.angle_gamma   90.00
#
_symmetry.space_group_name_H-M   'P 1'
#
loop_
_entity.id
_entity.type
_entity.pdbx_description
1 polymer ?
#
loop_
_entity_poly.entity_id
_entity_poly.type
_entity_poly.pdbx_seq_one_letter_code
_entity_poly.pdbx_strand_id
1 'polypeptide(L)'
;MHIDNAPGFSTAEEHIAELYRRIDGLNDRIGSLDLVFYPICLAIRLQSPLFFDEITSGMETVHQQKIKEAAEADSPIDPNKVYALERFLATAKLVRESAENVQSKVAAAGKPAG
;
A
#
# COMPACT_ATOMS: atom_id res chain seq x y z
N MET A 1 -17.48 41.03 9.99
CA MET A 1 -16.99 39.98 10.77
C MET A 1 -15.73 39.48 10.16
N HIS A 2 -15.09 38.82 10.87
CA HIS A 2 -13.91 38.29 10.32
C HIS A 2 -13.74 36.90 10.84
N ILE A 3 -12.99 36.18 10.10
CA ILE A 3 -12.90 34.78 10.30
C ILE A 3 -11.89 34.39 11.32
N ASP A 4 -11.25 35.33 11.87
CA ASP A 4 -10.27 35.10 12.89
C ASP A 4 -10.85 34.51 14.15
N ASN A 5 -12.14 34.39 14.21
CA ASN A 5 -12.78 33.74 15.32
C ASN A 5 -12.64 32.22 15.30
N ALA A 6 -12.18 31.66 14.17
CA ALA A 6 -11.94 30.24 14.11
C ALA A 6 -10.76 29.90 15.02
N PRO A 7 -10.96 28.97 15.98
CA PRO A 7 -9.91 28.62 16.92
C PRO A 7 -8.67 28.07 16.21
N GLY A 8 -7.53 28.66 16.52
CA GLY A 8 -6.26 28.21 16.01
C GLY A 8 -5.87 28.75 14.66
N PHE A 9 -6.78 29.44 13.95
CA PHE A 9 -6.49 29.95 12.62
C PHE A 9 -7.01 31.35 12.46
N SER A 10 -6.13 32.30 12.12
CA SER A 10 -6.52 33.69 11.87
C SER A 10 -6.70 33.99 10.39
N THR A 11 -6.20 33.13 9.48
CA THR A 11 -6.29 33.33 8.05
C THR A 11 -6.57 32.03 7.33
N ALA A 12 -7.04 32.15 6.09
CA ALA A 12 -7.19 30.99 5.20
C ALA A 12 -5.85 30.33 4.92
N GLU A 13 -4.77 31.12 4.84
CA GLU A 13 -3.43 30.61 4.59
C GLU A 13 -2.97 29.70 5.74
N GLU A 14 -3.21 30.08 6.97
CA GLU A 14 -2.88 29.27 8.13
C GLU A 14 -3.69 27.97 8.14
N HIS A 15 -4.94 28.05 7.75
CA HIS A 15 -5.80 26.87 7.68
C HIS A 15 -5.29 25.89 6.61
N ILE A 16 -4.91 26.41 5.45
CA ILE A 16 -4.34 25.59 4.36
C ILE A 16 -3.04 24.95 4.81
N ALA A 17 -2.17 25.69 5.48
CA ALA A 17 -0.91 25.14 5.99
C ALA A 17 -1.14 24.00 6.97
N GLU A 18 -2.16 24.12 7.83
CA GLU A 18 -2.52 23.05 8.76
C GLU A 18 -3.03 21.81 8.03
N LEU A 19 -3.83 21.99 6.98
CA LEU A 19 -4.32 20.88 6.18
C LEU A 19 -3.16 20.14 5.52
N TYR A 20 -2.18 20.86 4.96
CA TYR A 20 -1.00 20.23 4.37
C TYR A 20 -0.18 19.45 5.41
N ARG A 21 -0.03 19.98 6.61
CA ARG A 21 0.66 19.27 7.69
C ARG A 21 -0.05 17.97 8.04
N ARG A 22 -1.38 17.96 8.06
CA ARG A 22 -2.15 16.74 8.32
C ARG A 22 -2.01 15.73 7.21
N ILE A 23 -2.00 16.19 5.97
CA ILE A 23 -1.80 15.31 4.81
C ILE A 23 -0.42 14.66 4.88
N ASP A 24 0.62 15.45 5.16
CA ASP A 24 1.99 14.93 5.30
C ASP A 24 2.09 13.92 6.43
N GLY A 25 1.44 14.20 7.57
CA GLY A 25 1.42 13.28 8.69
C GLY A 25 0.73 11.96 8.36
N LEU A 26 -0.37 12.01 7.60
CA LEU A 26 -1.05 10.81 7.15
C LEU A 26 -0.20 10.02 6.17
N ASN A 27 0.47 10.70 5.25
CA ASN A 27 1.37 10.04 4.30
C ASN A 27 2.54 9.37 5.01
N ASP A 28 3.08 10.00 6.04
CA ASP A 28 4.15 9.43 6.85
C ASP A 28 3.68 8.16 7.57
N ARG A 29 2.46 8.17 8.10
CA ARG A 29 1.88 6.99 8.74
C ARG A 29 1.70 5.84 7.76
N ILE A 30 1.24 6.14 6.56
CA ILE A 30 1.09 5.12 5.50
C ILE A 30 2.44 4.53 5.13
N GLY A 31 3.46 5.38 4.94
CA GLY A 31 4.81 4.91 4.66
C GLY A 31 5.38 4.06 5.79
N SER A 32 5.09 4.42 7.03
CA SER A 32 5.52 3.65 8.20
C SER A 32 4.86 2.27 8.22
N LEU A 33 3.58 2.18 7.86
CA LEU A 33 2.90 0.89 7.75
C LEU A 33 3.54 0.01 6.68
N ASP A 34 3.90 0.58 5.54
CA ASP A 34 4.58 -0.15 4.48
C ASP A 34 5.95 -0.69 4.93
N LEU A 35 6.67 0.09 5.73
CA LEU A 35 7.97 -0.34 6.26
C LEU A 35 7.86 -1.57 7.17
N VAL A 36 6.73 -1.73 7.85
CA VAL A 36 6.48 -2.90 8.68
C VAL A 36 5.90 -4.05 7.84
N PHE A 37 5.01 -3.72 6.94
CA PHE A 37 4.26 -4.71 6.16
C PHE A 37 5.14 -5.44 5.16
N TYR A 38 6.07 -4.74 4.53
CA TYR A 38 6.95 -5.30 3.50
C TYR A 38 7.78 -6.49 4.01
N PRO A 39 8.53 -6.36 5.12
CA PRO A 39 9.33 -7.50 5.62
C PRO A 39 8.48 -8.67 6.08
N ILE A 40 7.28 -8.42 6.61
CA ILE A 40 6.36 -9.50 6.98
C ILE A 40 5.93 -10.27 5.75
N CYS A 41 5.51 -9.57 4.72
CA CYS A 41 5.12 -10.18 3.45
C CYS A 41 6.27 -10.93 2.79
N LEU A 42 7.47 -10.36 2.83
CA LEU A 42 8.66 -11.02 2.29
C LEU A 42 8.95 -12.33 3.03
N ALA A 43 8.86 -12.33 4.36
CA ALA A 43 9.05 -13.54 5.15
C ALA A 43 8.03 -14.62 4.78
N ILE A 44 6.77 -14.25 4.62
CA ILE A 44 5.71 -15.18 4.20
C ILE A 44 6.02 -15.74 2.82
N ARG A 45 6.41 -14.88 1.87
CA ARG A 45 6.73 -15.31 0.51
C ARG A 45 7.89 -16.27 0.47
N LEU A 46 8.92 -16.03 1.27
CA LEU A 46 10.11 -16.89 1.30
C LEU A 46 9.81 -18.23 1.96
N GLN A 47 8.98 -18.27 2.99
CA GLN A 47 8.67 -19.50 3.70
C GLN A 47 7.56 -20.31 3.05
N SER A 48 6.55 -19.65 2.49
CA SER A 48 5.43 -20.32 1.87
C SER A 48 4.94 -19.54 0.66
N PRO A 49 5.59 -19.73 -0.50
CA PRO A 49 5.16 -19.07 -1.73
C PRO A 49 3.70 -19.33 -2.07
N LEU A 50 3.23 -20.56 -1.84
CA LEU A 50 1.86 -20.92 -2.14
C LEU A 50 0.86 -20.15 -1.29
N PHE A 51 1.13 -20.02 0.01
CA PHE A 51 0.26 -19.28 0.91
C PHE A 51 0.25 -17.80 0.54
N PHE A 52 1.41 -17.24 0.20
CA PHE A 52 1.52 -15.87 -0.25
C PHE A 52 0.68 -15.64 -1.52
N ASP A 53 0.74 -16.55 -2.47
CA ASP A 53 -0.03 -16.46 -3.71
C ASP A 53 -1.53 -16.57 -3.46
N GLU A 54 -1.95 -17.40 -2.52
CA GLU A 54 -3.36 -17.50 -2.13
C GLU A 54 -3.87 -16.18 -1.56
N ILE A 55 -3.10 -15.56 -0.67
CA ILE A 55 -3.47 -14.25 -0.10
C ILE A 55 -3.57 -13.21 -1.21
N THR A 56 -2.57 -13.15 -2.07
CA THR A 56 -2.52 -12.16 -3.16
C THR A 56 -3.68 -12.35 -4.13
N SER A 57 -3.95 -13.60 -4.52
CA SER A 57 -5.08 -13.91 -5.42
C SER A 57 -6.41 -13.52 -4.79
N GLY A 58 -6.56 -13.74 -3.48
CA GLY A 58 -7.77 -13.33 -2.77
C GLY A 58 -7.96 -11.82 -2.82
N MET A 59 -6.89 -11.06 -2.61
CA MET A 59 -6.94 -9.60 -2.67
C MET A 59 -7.21 -9.09 -4.08
N GLU A 60 -6.64 -9.73 -5.10
CA GLU A 60 -6.91 -9.38 -6.49
C GLU A 60 -8.39 -9.63 -6.84
N THR A 61 -8.94 -10.72 -6.36
CA THR A 61 -10.35 -11.06 -6.58
C THR A 61 -11.25 -10.01 -5.97
N VAL A 62 -10.97 -9.58 -4.74
CA VAL A 62 -11.74 -8.53 -4.08
C VAL A 62 -11.63 -7.21 -4.84
N HIS A 63 -10.44 -6.87 -5.30
CA HIS A 63 -10.22 -5.65 -6.06
C HIS A 63 -11.02 -5.66 -7.37
N GLN A 64 -10.97 -6.76 -8.12
CA GLN A 64 -11.74 -6.90 -9.35
C GLN A 64 -13.24 -6.85 -9.08
N GLN A 65 -13.69 -7.42 -7.99
CA GLN A 65 -15.10 -7.37 -7.60
C GLN A 65 -15.56 -5.93 -7.32
N LYS A 66 -14.72 -5.13 -6.65
CA LYS A 66 -15.05 -3.72 -6.40
C LYS A 66 -15.15 -2.92 -7.69
N ILE A 67 -14.23 -3.17 -8.63
CA ILE A 67 -14.27 -2.52 -9.94
C ILE A 67 -15.55 -2.89 -10.69
N LYS A 68 -15.91 -4.17 -10.67
CA LYS A 68 -17.11 -4.66 -11.34
C LYS A 68 -18.39 -4.04 -10.74
N GLU A 69 -18.47 -3.99 -9.41
CA GLU A 69 -19.62 -3.39 -8.72
C GLU A 69 -19.78 -1.92 -9.09
N ALA A 70 -18.69 -1.17 -9.17
CA ALA A 70 -18.73 0.23 -9.56
C ALA A 70 -19.21 0.39 -11.01
N ALA A 71 -18.74 -0.47 -11.91
CA ALA A 71 -19.16 -0.44 -13.31
C ALA A 71 -20.64 -0.76 -13.45
N GLU A 72 -21.13 -1.77 -12.73
CA GLU A 72 -22.55 -2.15 -12.77
C GLU A 72 -23.45 -1.07 -12.16
N ALA A 73 -22.96 -0.36 -11.16
CA ALA A 73 -23.70 0.74 -10.55
C ALA A 73 -23.61 2.04 -11.37
N ASP A 74 -22.86 2.04 -12.47
CA ASP A 74 -22.60 3.22 -13.28
C ASP A 74 -22.06 4.39 -12.45
N SER A 75 -21.19 4.06 -11.51
CA SER A 75 -20.55 5.03 -10.62
C SER A 75 -19.05 4.84 -10.67
N PRO A 76 -18.27 5.93 -10.55
CA PRO A 76 -16.83 5.78 -10.43
C PRO A 76 -16.50 5.08 -9.12
N ILE A 77 -15.46 4.25 -9.16
CA ILE A 77 -14.98 3.60 -7.96
C ILE A 77 -14.40 4.65 -7.00
N ASP A 78 -14.74 4.54 -5.73
CA ASP A 78 -14.18 5.42 -4.71
C ASP A 78 -12.74 4.99 -4.42
N PRO A 79 -11.74 5.84 -4.72
CA PRO A 79 -10.34 5.46 -4.49
C PRO A 79 -10.06 5.10 -3.03
N ASN A 80 -10.78 5.69 -2.09
CA ASN A 80 -10.58 5.40 -0.67
C ASN A 80 -10.98 3.97 -0.30
N LYS A 81 -11.95 3.41 -1.02
CA LYS A 81 -12.44 2.06 -0.73
C LYS A 81 -11.51 0.97 -1.24
N VAL A 82 -10.71 1.27 -2.24
CA VAL A 82 -9.77 0.30 -2.81
C VAL A 82 -8.31 0.60 -2.48
N TYR A 83 -8.07 1.68 -1.76
CA TYR A 83 -6.72 2.15 -1.48
C TYR A 83 -5.86 1.08 -0.80
N ALA A 84 -6.38 0.45 0.24
CA ALA A 84 -5.63 -0.57 0.97
C ALA A 84 -5.33 -1.78 0.09
N LEU A 85 -6.30 -2.19 -0.75
CA LEU A 85 -6.10 -3.29 -1.68
C LEU A 85 -5.01 -2.97 -2.70
N GLU A 86 -5.05 -1.77 -3.27
CA GLU A 86 -4.06 -1.36 -4.25
C GLU A 86 -2.67 -1.26 -3.65
N ARG A 87 -2.57 -0.76 -2.42
CA ARG A 87 -1.28 -0.71 -1.73
C ARG A 87 -0.77 -2.09 -1.42
N PHE A 88 -1.64 -2.99 -0.98
CA PHE A 88 -1.24 -4.38 -0.73
C PHE A 88 -0.71 -5.03 -2.01
N LEU A 89 -1.42 -4.88 -3.12
CA LEU A 89 -1.02 -5.49 -4.39
C LEU A 89 0.31 -4.91 -4.89
N ALA A 90 0.53 -3.61 -4.73
CA ALA A 90 1.81 -3.00 -5.07
C ALA A 90 2.95 -3.54 -4.21
N THR A 91 2.72 -3.68 -2.91
CA THR A 91 3.70 -4.27 -1.99
C THR A 91 3.97 -5.72 -2.34
N ALA A 92 2.93 -6.48 -2.66
CA ALA A 92 3.07 -7.90 -3.05
C ALA A 92 3.94 -8.05 -4.29
N LYS A 93 3.80 -7.15 -5.26
CA LYS A 93 4.64 -7.16 -6.45
C LYS A 93 6.11 -6.94 -6.11
N LEU A 94 6.40 -5.95 -5.27
CA LEU A 94 7.76 -5.68 -4.81
C LEU A 94 8.32 -6.86 -4.02
N VAL A 95 7.51 -7.47 -3.19
CA VAL A 95 7.90 -8.65 -2.41
C VAL A 95 8.27 -9.81 -3.31
N ARG A 96 7.48 -10.07 -4.35
CA ARG A 96 7.80 -11.13 -5.33
C ARG A 96 9.13 -10.87 -6.00
N GLU A 97 9.36 -9.66 -6.46
CA GLU A 97 10.61 -9.29 -7.12
C GLU A 97 11.80 -9.45 -6.17
N SER A 98 11.65 -9.01 -4.92
CA SER A 98 12.71 -9.15 -3.92
C SER A 98 12.98 -10.60 -3.57
N ALA A 99 11.94 -11.41 -3.44
CA ALA A 99 12.09 -12.83 -3.12
C ALA A 99 12.81 -13.58 -4.26
N GLU A 100 12.45 -13.27 -5.50
CA GLU A 100 13.12 -13.85 -6.66
C GLU A 100 14.59 -13.49 -6.69
N ASN A 101 14.94 -12.24 -6.40
CA ASN A 101 16.33 -11.80 -6.33
C ASN A 101 17.10 -12.52 -5.24
N VAL A 102 16.52 -12.66 -4.05
CA VAL A 102 17.14 -13.38 -2.95
C VAL A 102 17.37 -14.85 -3.32
N GLN A 103 16.35 -15.49 -3.88
CA GLN A 103 16.44 -16.89 -4.28
C GLN A 103 17.47 -17.11 -5.38
N SER A 104 17.57 -16.19 -6.35
CA SER A 104 18.59 -16.24 -7.37
C SER A 104 19.99 -16.13 -6.79
N LYS A 105 20.20 -15.22 -5.86
CA LYS A 105 21.49 -15.03 -5.20
C LYS A 105 21.88 -16.25 -4.35
N VAL A 106 20.93 -16.81 -3.63
CA VAL A 106 21.17 -18.01 -2.84
C VAL A 106 21.52 -19.19 -3.75
N ALA A 107 20.80 -19.37 -4.85
CA ALA A 107 21.08 -20.42 -5.80
C ALA A 107 22.49 -20.26 -6.42
N ALA A 108 22.85 -19.04 -6.79
CA ALA A 108 24.18 -18.76 -7.33
C ALA A 108 25.28 -19.00 -6.32
N ALA A 109 25.08 -18.60 -5.07
CA ALA A 109 26.06 -18.80 -3.99
C ALA A 109 26.20 -20.27 -3.60
N GLY A 110 25.12 -21.05 -3.73
CA GLY A 110 25.12 -22.46 -3.39
C GLY A 110 25.65 -23.38 -4.45
N LYS A 111 25.96 -22.87 -5.65
CA LYS A 111 26.51 -23.70 -6.69
C LYS A 111 27.97 -24.03 -6.43
N PRO A 112 28.37 -25.28 -6.64
CA PRO A 112 29.78 -25.64 -6.48
C PRO A 112 30.64 -24.83 -7.44
N ALA A 113 31.80 -24.45 -7.00
CA ALA A 113 32.76 -23.78 -7.85
C ALA A 113 33.27 -24.77 -8.92
N GLY A 114 33.13 -24.42 -10.15
CA GLY A 114 33.56 -25.27 -11.22
C GLY A 114 32.45 -25.97 -11.95
#